data_0b25eea26d36666247ede28c9b07d0cf
#
_entry.id   0b25eea26d36666247ede28c9b07d0cf
#
_cell.length_a   1.000
_cell.length_b   1.000
_cell.length_c   1.000
_cell.angle_alpha   90.00
_cell.angle_beta   90.00
_cell.angle_gamma   90.00
#
_symmetry.space_group_name_H-M   'P 1'
#
loop_
_entity.id
_entity.type
_entity.pdbx_description
1 polymer ?
#
loop_
_entity_poly.entity_id
_entity_poly.type
_entity_poly.pdbx_seq_one_letter_code
_entity_poly.pdbx_strand_id
1 'polypeptide(L)'
;MNFNNVEFLISAASTKDFPKSRLPEIAFAGKSNVGKSSVINRLLNRKNFARVGDKPGKTIHVNYFTIDKKCYFVDLPGYGFAKVSQAEKDRWGKLMEDYFAAGRINLGVLIVDYRHPPTNNDITMARWFLDSGCPFVVVTNKMDKLKKSELEPNLKTIREDLDLPDTCPVIPFSAEKGNGKDDLIRLILQTVKE
;
A
#
# COMPACT_ATOMS: atom_id res chain seq x y z
N MET A 1 -5.02 -13.08 15.09
CA MET A 1 -3.81 -12.25 14.88
C MET A 1 -3.96 -10.94 15.65
N ASN A 2 -2.94 -10.52 16.36
CA ASN A 2 -2.93 -9.28 17.15
C ASN A 2 -2.17 -8.17 16.42
N PHE A 3 -2.89 -7.23 15.83
CA PHE A 3 -2.30 -6.10 15.09
C PHE A 3 -1.57 -5.08 15.98
N ASN A 4 -1.73 -5.16 17.31
CA ASN A 4 -0.96 -4.32 18.24
C ASN A 4 0.45 -4.89 18.51
N ASN A 5 0.66 -6.17 18.22
CA ASN A 5 1.95 -6.83 18.32
C ASN A 5 2.72 -6.65 17.00
N VAL A 6 3.38 -5.53 16.87
CA VAL A 6 4.11 -5.13 15.68
C VAL A 6 5.54 -4.76 16.02
N GLU A 7 6.48 -5.23 15.22
CA GLU A 7 7.91 -4.93 15.33
C GLU A 7 8.45 -4.50 13.96
N PHE A 8 9.25 -3.43 13.96
CA PHE A 8 10.02 -3.08 12.77
C PHE A 8 11.15 -4.11 12.59
N LEU A 9 11.24 -4.68 11.40
CA LEU A 9 12.22 -5.72 11.10
C LEU A 9 13.45 -5.16 10.37
N ILE A 10 13.24 -4.55 9.20
CA ILE A 10 14.33 -4.07 8.35
C ILE A 10 13.85 -3.05 7.31
N SER A 11 14.75 -2.14 6.91
CA SER A 11 14.64 -1.33 5.69
C SER A 11 15.52 -1.95 4.62
N ALA A 12 14.92 -2.59 3.63
CA ALA A 12 15.61 -3.28 2.56
C ALA A 12 15.89 -2.34 1.38
N ALA A 13 17.15 -2.19 0.98
CA ALA A 13 17.57 -1.44 -0.19
C ALA A 13 17.69 -2.30 -1.44
N SER A 14 17.75 -3.62 -1.29
CA SER A 14 17.87 -4.61 -2.35
C SER A 14 17.24 -5.95 -1.95
N THR A 15 17.10 -6.86 -2.90
CA THR A 15 16.59 -8.22 -2.65
C THR A 15 17.42 -9.03 -1.66
N LYS A 16 18.71 -8.71 -1.50
CA LYS A 16 19.62 -9.36 -0.55
C LYS A 16 19.22 -9.10 0.91
N ASP A 17 18.54 -7.98 1.14
CA ASP A 17 18.11 -7.54 2.45
C ASP A 17 16.73 -8.08 2.82
N PHE A 18 16.01 -8.74 1.90
CA PHE A 18 14.67 -9.25 2.17
C PHE A 18 14.70 -10.35 3.24
N PRO A 19 13.69 -10.42 4.11
CA PRO A 19 13.62 -11.43 5.16
C PRO A 19 13.74 -12.85 4.57
N LYS A 20 14.55 -13.70 5.21
CA LYS A 20 14.73 -15.11 4.80
C LYS A 20 13.48 -15.94 5.08
N SER A 21 12.74 -15.61 6.14
CA SER A 21 11.46 -16.23 6.46
C SER A 21 10.41 -15.88 5.41
N ARG A 22 9.57 -16.85 5.06
CA ARG A 22 8.48 -16.70 4.09
C ARG A 22 7.12 -16.60 4.76
N LEU A 23 7.00 -15.65 5.70
CA LEU A 23 5.67 -15.29 6.18
C LEU A 23 4.90 -14.58 5.06
N PRO A 24 3.56 -14.67 5.05
CA PRO A 24 2.73 -13.94 4.11
C PRO A 24 3.05 -12.44 4.10
N GLU A 25 3.22 -11.86 2.90
CA GLU A 25 3.51 -10.43 2.73
C GLU A 25 2.28 -9.65 2.26
N ILE A 26 1.91 -8.64 3.04
CA ILE A 26 0.87 -7.67 2.71
C ILE A 26 1.58 -6.39 2.29
N ALA A 27 1.61 -6.12 0.98
CA ALA A 27 2.40 -5.02 0.40
C ALA A 27 1.56 -3.76 0.22
N PHE A 28 1.95 -2.66 0.85
CA PHE A 28 1.28 -1.38 0.77
C PHE A 28 1.98 -0.47 -0.23
N ALA A 29 1.27 -0.05 -1.26
CA ALA A 29 1.72 0.89 -2.28
C ALA A 29 0.84 2.14 -2.30
N GLY A 30 1.39 3.26 -2.72
CA GLY A 30 0.63 4.50 -2.86
C GLY A 30 1.52 5.69 -3.16
N LYS A 31 0.91 6.71 -3.78
CA LYS A 31 1.56 7.98 -4.06
C LYS A 31 2.03 8.65 -2.76
N SER A 32 3.12 9.40 -2.83
CA SER A 32 3.58 10.24 -1.73
C SER A 32 2.42 11.14 -1.23
N ASN A 33 2.25 11.23 0.08
CA ASN A 33 1.21 12.00 0.76
C ASN A 33 -0.26 11.54 0.53
N VAL A 34 -0.47 10.37 -0.06
CA VAL A 34 -1.81 9.77 -0.18
C VAL A 34 -2.38 9.32 1.17
N GLY A 35 -1.51 9.18 2.17
CA GLY A 35 -1.85 8.71 3.51
C GLY A 35 -1.54 7.23 3.74
N LYS A 36 -0.62 6.63 2.95
CA LYS A 36 -0.20 5.23 3.10
C LYS A 36 0.24 4.90 4.53
N SER A 37 1.16 5.65 5.11
CA SER A 37 1.61 5.48 6.50
C SER A 37 0.47 5.68 7.51
N SER A 38 -0.48 6.56 7.23
CA SER A 38 -1.65 6.76 8.09
C SER A 38 -2.59 5.56 8.05
N VAL A 39 -2.80 4.93 6.89
CA VAL A 39 -3.56 3.69 6.74
C VAL A 39 -2.88 2.57 7.53
N ILE A 40 -1.57 2.35 7.34
CA ILE A 40 -0.80 1.35 8.08
C ILE A 40 -0.92 1.59 9.60
N ASN A 41 -0.69 2.81 10.06
CA ASN A 41 -0.79 3.17 11.48
C ASN A 41 -2.21 2.93 12.04
N ARG A 42 -3.26 3.19 11.23
CA ARG A 42 -4.65 2.92 11.62
C ARG A 42 -4.91 1.44 11.80
N LEU A 43 -4.40 0.59 10.90
CA LEU A 43 -4.53 -0.87 11.00
C LEU A 43 -3.83 -1.41 12.25
N LEU A 44 -2.66 -0.86 12.58
CA LEU A 44 -1.82 -1.27 13.69
C LEU A 44 -2.26 -0.68 15.05
N ASN A 45 -3.29 0.15 15.10
CA ASN A 45 -3.69 0.92 16.30
C ASN A 45 -2.51 1.73 16.91
N ARG A 46 -1.60 2.21 16.08
CA ARG A 46 -0.41 2.95 16.49
C ARG A 46 -0.45 4.38 15.95
N LYS A 47 0.18 5.29 16.68
CA LYS A 47 0.48 6.64 16.21
C LYS A 47 1.96 6.70 15.80
N ASN A 48 2.23 7.17 14.58
CA ASN A 48 3.59 7.43 14.07
C ASN A 48 4.55 6.20 14.05
N PHE A 49 4.03 4.99 13.97
CA PHE A 49 4.84 3.77 13.86
C PHE A 49 5.43 3.64 12.45
N ALA A 50 4.58 3.60 11.41
CA ALA A 50 5.01 3.88 10.06
C ALA A 50 5.16 5.41 9.95
N ARG A 51 6.34 5.89 9.56
CA ARG A 51 6.65 7.34 9.57
C ARG A 51 5.78 8.09 8.57
N VAL A 52 5.06 9.09 9.07
CA VAL A 52 4.31 10.04 8.25
C VAL A 52 5.28 11.14 7.83
N GLY A 53 5.48 11.31 6.52
CA GLY A 53 6.26 12.43 5.98
C GLY A 53 7.77 12.20 5.93
N ASP A 54 8.22 11.13 5.31
CA ASP A 54 9.62 11.01 4.91
C ASP A 54 9.97 12.17 3.98
N LYS A 55 11.04 12.89 4.33
CA LYS A 55 11.54 13.98 3.50
C LYS A 55 11.90 13.42 2.12
N PRO A 56 11.45 14.07 1.02
CA PRO A 56 11.87 13.70 -0.33
C PRO A 56 13.40 13.62 -0.41
N GLY A 57 13.95 12.56 -1.02
CA GLY A 57 15.38 12.41 -1.23
C GLY A 57 16.17 11.63 -0.16
N LYS A 58 15.50 11.03 0.84
CA LYS A 58 16.12 10.02 1.70
C LYS A 58 15.89 8.63 1.13
N THR A 59 16.92 7.81 1.27
CA THR A 59 17.13 6.45 0.76
C THR A 59 15.83 5.67 0.52
N ILE A 60 15.68 5.19 -0.73
CA ILE A 60 14.54 4.41 -1.20
C ILE A 60 14.66 3.00 -0.61
N HIS A 61 13.75 2.64 0.28
CA HIS A 61 13.73 1.32 0.91
C HIS A 61 12.32 0.71 0.90
N VAL A 62 12.29 -0.62 0.93
CA VAL A 62 11.13 -1.41 1.29
C VAL A 62 11.20 -1.69 2.80
N ASN A 63 10.23 -1.21 3.56
CA ASN A 63 10.22 -1.38 5.02
C ASN A 63 9.36 -2.57 5.43
N TYR A 64 9.94 -3.49 6.15
CA TYR A 64 9.26 -4.69 6.67
C TYR A 64 8.90 -4.52 8.15
N PHE A 65 7.66 -4.82 8.46
CA PHE A 65 7.14 -4.91 9.82
C PHE A 65 6.57 -6.30 10.07
N THR A 66 6.97 -6.96 11.14
CA THR A 66 6.41 -8.24 11.55
C THR A 66 5.13 -8.00 12.36
N ILE A 67 4.03 -8.64 11.99
CA ILE A 67 2.76 -8.55 12.68
C ILE A 67 2.46 -9.88 13.36
N ASP A 68 2.45 -9.88 14.69
CA ASP A 68 2.13 -11.05 15.54
C ASP A 68 2.94 -12.32 15.16
N LYS A 69 4.12 -12.14 14.56
CA LYS A 69 4.97 -13.21 13.99
C LYS A 69 4.24 -14.11 12.97
N LYS A 70 3.16 -13.60 12.35
CA LYS A 70 2.30 -14.36 11.42
C LYS A 70 2.31 -13.83 10.00
N CYS A 71 2.59 -12.55 9.80
CA CYS A 71 2.75 -11.96 8.46
C CYS A 71 3.68 -10.76 8.51
N TYR A 72 4.07 -10.29 7.33
CA TYR A 72 4.74 -9.02 7.15
C TYR A 72 3.79 -7.97 6.59
N PHE A 73 3.79 -6.79 7.19
CA PHE A 73 3.38 -5.58 6.49
C PHE A 73 4.61 -5.01 5.81
N VAL A 74 4.50 -4.80 4.50
CA VAL A 74 5.60 -4.33 3.65
C VAL A 74 5.22 -2.96 3.13
N ASP A 75 5.87 -1.93 3.67
CA ASP A 75 5.67 -0.54 3.25
C ASP A 75 6.58 -0.25 2.06
N LEU A 76 6.01 -0.22 0.86
CA LEU A 76 6.73 0.07 -0.36
C LEU A 76 7.04 1.58 -0.45
N PRO A 77 8.18 1.97 -1.05
CA PRO A 77 8.51 3.39 -1.19
C PRO A 77 7.45 4.11 -2.02
N GLY A 78 7.01 5.25 -1.51
CA GLY A 78 6.03 6.09 -2.22
C GLY A 78 6.53 6.54 -3.58
N TYR A 79 5.61 6.86 -4.48
CA TYR A 79 5.91 7.36 -5.83
C TYR A 79 5.31 8.76 -6.06
N GLY A 80 5.62 9.37 -7.22
CA GLY A 80 5.05 10.64 -7.62
C GLY A 80 5.63 11.86 -6.90
N PHE A 81 6.87 11.78 -6.44
CA PHE A 81 7.59 12.94 -5.91
C PHE A 81 7.91 13.94 -7.04
N ALA A 82 7.53 15.21 -6.84
CA ALA A 82 7.74 16.26 -7.85
C ALA A 82 9.23 16.65 -8.04
N LYS A 83 10.08 16.39 -7.05
CA LYS A 83 11.49 16.81 -7.03
C LYS A 83 12.39 15.63 -6.65
N VAL A 84 12.58 14.70 -7.57
CA VAL A 84 13.57 13.62 -7.46
C VAL A 84 14.40 13.56 -8.74
N SER A 85 15.69 13.26 -8.58
CA SER A 85 16.61 13.08 -9.71
C SER A 85 16.22 11.86 -10.56
N GLN A 86 16.68 11.83 -11.80
CA GLN A 86 16.45 10.66 -12.67
C GLN A 86 17.08 9.40 -12.04
N ALA A 87 18.28 9.52 -11.45
CA ALA A 87 18.97 8.42 -10.78
C ALA A 87 18.15 7.85 -9.59
N GLU A 88 17.39 8.68 -8.89
CA GLU A 88 16.49 8.21 -7.82
C GLU A 88 15.26 7.49 -8.36
N LYS A 89 14.70 7.98 -9.48
CA LYS A 89 13.60 7.30 -10.19
C LYS A 89 14.03 5.92 -10.68
N ASP A 90 15.22 5.82 -11.26
CA ASP A 90 15.78 4.57 -11.78
C ASP A 90 16.02 3.56 -10.64
N ARG A 91 16.56 4.02 -9.51
CA ARG A 91 16.73 3.18 -8.30
C ARG A 91 15.39 2.72 -7.73
N TRP A 92 14.39 3.61 -7.69
CA TRP A 92 13.05 3.26 -7.28
C TRP A 92 12.45 2.20 -8.21
N GLY A 93 12.50 2.42 -9.52
CA GLY A 93 12.02 1.49 -10.53
C GLY A 93 12.66 0.11 -10.38
N LYS A 94 14.00 0.06 -10.30
CA LYS A 94 14.75 -1.18 -10.15
C LYS A 94 14.37 -1.94 -8.87
N LEU A 95 14.27 -1.26 -7.74
CA LEU A 95 13.89 -1.89 -6.47
C LEU A 95 12.46 -2.46 -6.53
N MET A 96 11.53 -1.73 -7.15
CA MET A 96 10.15 -2.17 -7.31
C MET A 96 10.04 -3.36 -8.26
N GLU A 97 10.71 -3.32 -9.42
CA GLU A 97 10.81 -4.47 -10.34
C GLU A 97 11.33 -5.72 -9.64
N ASP A 98 12.44 -5.60 -8.92
CA ASP A 98 13.05 -6.69 -8.18
C ASP A 98 12.11 -7.24 -7.08
N TYR A 99 11.37 -6.36 -6.40
CA TYR A 99 10.41 -6.76 -5.37
C TYR A 99 9.22 -7.54 -5.96
N PHE A 100 8.63 -7.04 -7.05
CA PHE A 100 7.54 -7.75 -7.74
C PHE A 100 8.02 -9.07 -8.35
N ALA A 101 9.19 -9.08 -9.00
CA ALA A 101 9.78 -10.28 -9.57
C ALA A 101 10.11 -11.37 -8.52
N ALA A 102 10.34 -11.00 -7.27
CA ALA A 102 10.57 -11.94 -6.18
C ALA A 102 9.35 -12.82 -5.84
N GLY A 103 8.14 -12.47 -6.32
CA GLY A 103 6.92 -13.26 -6.19
C GLY A 103 6.52 -13.54 -4.74
N ARG A 104 6.71 -12.57 -3.84
CA ARG A 104 6.50 -12.73 -2.39
C ARG A 104 5.18 -12.17 -1.90
N ILE A 105 4.49 -11.37 -2.72
CA ILE A 105 3.27 -10.66 -2.34
C ILE A 105 2.10 -11.64 -2.26
N ASN A 106 1.50 -11.76 -1.08
CA ASN A 106 0.27 -12.53 -0.88
C ASN A 106 -0.98 -11.65 -1.03
N LEU A 107 -0.87 -10.34 -0.67
CA LEU A 107 -1.90 -9.35 -0.90
C LEU A 107 -1.29 -7.99 -1.16
N GLY A 108 -1.62 -7.39 -2.29
CA GLY A 108 -1.33 -5.98 -2.57
C GLY A 108 -2.40 -5.06 -1.99
N VAL A 109 -2.00 -3.93 -1.42
CA VAL A 109 -2.90 -2.87 -0.94
C VAL A 109 -2.50 -1.58 -1.64
N LEU A 110 -3.20 -1.24 -2.72
CA LEU A 110 -2.98 0.01 -3.46
C LEU A 110 -3.83 1.13 -2.84
N ILE A 111 -3.17 2.14 -2.28
CA ILE A 111 -3.84 3.27 -1.64
C ILE A 111 -3.87 4.45 -2.60
N VAL A 112 -5.08 4.93 -2.90
CA VAL A 112 -5.34 6.09 -3.76
C VAL A 112 -6.13 7.16 -3.00
N ASP A 113 -6.06 8.41 -3.46
CA ASP A 113 -6.84 9.50 -2.87
C ASP A 113 -8.27 9.48 -3.41
N TYR A 114 -9.25 9.28 -2.53
CA TYR A 114 -10.66 9.15 -2.94
C TYR A 114 -11.23 10.45 -3.54
N ARG A 115 -10.59 11.59 -3.30
CA ARG A 115 -11.08 12.91 -3.72
C ARG A 115 -10.81 13.25 -5.17
N HIS A 116 -9.91 12.50 -5.83
CA HIS A 116 -9.38 12.83 -7.15
C HIS A 116 -9.31 11.58 -8.05
N PRO A 117 -9.37 11.75 -9.38
CA PRO A 117 -9.03 10.68 -10.30
C PRO A 117 -7.62 10.13 -10.02
N PRO A 118 -7.37 8.83 -10.23
CA PRO A 118 -6.05 8.23 -10.12
C PRO A 118 -5.02 8.94 -11.02
N THR A 119 -3.80 9.06 -10.52
CA THR A 119 -2.69 9.59 -11.32
C THR A 119 -2.11 8.51 -12.25
N ASN A 120 -1.34 8.90 -13.25
CA ASN A 120 -0.65 7.94 -14.14
C ASN A 120 0.22 6.95 -13.35
N ASN A 121 0.81 7.39 -12.24
CA ASN A 121 1.60 6.51 -11.37
C ASN A 121 0.73 5.50 -10.62
N ASP A 122 -0.49 5.88 -10.22
CA ASP A 122 -1.46 4.95 -9.60
C ASP A 122 -1.90 3.90 -10.62
N ILE A 123 -2.15 4.31 -11.87
CA ILE A 123 -2.50 3.42 -12.99
C ILE A 123 -1.35 2.44 -13.26
N THR A 124 -0.11 2.94 -13.31
CA THR A 124 1.08 2.09 -13.50
C THR A 124 1.21 1.07 -12.37
N MET A 125 1.02 1.48 -11.11
CA MET A 125 1.10 0.57 -9.96
C MET A 125 -0.02 -0.48 -9.99
N ALA A 126 -1.25 -0.09 -10.35
CA ALA A 126 -2.35 -1.05 -10.51
C ALA A 126 -2.02 -2.12 -11.58
N ARG A 127 -1.45 -1.70 -12.71
CA ARG A 127 -0.99 -2.63 -13.76
C ARG A 127 0.09 -3.58 -13.25
N TRP A 128 1.05 -3.12 -12.47
CA TRP A 128 2.07 -3.99 -11.88
C TRP A 128 1.45 -5.07 -10.99
N PHE A 129 0.45 -4.73 -10.19
CA PHE A 129 -0.29 -5.74 -9.41
C PHE A 129 -1.04 -6.72 -10.31
N LEU A 130 -1.74 -6.22 -11.34
CA LEU A 130 -2.45 -7.07 -12.31
C LEU A 130 -1.49 -8.02 -13.04
N ASP A 131 -0.39 -7.49 -13.58
CA ASP A 131 0.59 -8.25 -14.36
C ASP A 131 1.35 -9.28 -13.51
N SER A 132 1.55 -8.99 -12.23
CA SER A 132 2.17 -9.94 -11.30
C SER A 132 1.27 -11.12 -10.93
N GLY A 133 -0.03 -11.04 -11.23
CA GLY A 133 -1.02 -12.05 -10.89
C GLY A 133 -1.28 -12.17 -9.38
N CYS A 134 -0.74 -11.26 -8.55
CA CYS A 134 -1.01 -11.31 -7.13
C CYS A 134 -2.38 -10.70 -6.80
N PRO A 135 -3.13 -11.28 -5.84
CA PRO A 135 -4.34 -10.65 -5.33
C PRO A 135 -4.04 -9.25 -4.80
N PHE A 136 -4.90 -8.26 -5.12
CA PHE A 136 -4.78 -6.93 -4.54
C PHE A 136 -6.13 -6.28 -4.30
N VAL A 137 -6.14 -5.28 -3.44
CA VAL A 137 -7.29 -4.44 -3.08
C VAL A 137 -6.92 -2.98 -3.27
N VAL A 138 -7.85 -2.19 -3.76
CA VAL A 138 -7.70 -0.73 -3.81
C VAL A 138 -8.36 -0.12 -2.57
N VAL A 139 -7.60 0.70 -1.85
CA VAL A 139 -8.07 1.44 -0.68
C VAL A 139 -8.20 2.91 -1.05
N THR A 140 -9.43 3.40 -1.13
CA THR A 140 -9.71 4.80 -1.46
C THR A 140 -9.72 5.64 -0.18
N ASN A 141 -8.55 6.20 0.18
CA ASN A 141 -8.35 6.93 1.44
C ASN A 141 -8.89 8.37 1.37
N LYS A 142 -9.12 8.96 2.53
CA LYS A 142 -9.67 10.31 2.76
C LYS A 142 -11.16 10.44 2.46
N MET A 143 -11.91 9.35 2.64
CA MET A 143 -13.36 9.32 2.52
C MET A 143 -14.04 10.41 3.37
N ASP A 144 -13.49 10.70 4.54
CA ASP A 144 -14.00 11.72 5.48
C ASP A 144 -13.95 13.16 4.93
N LYS A 145 -13.26 13.39 3.83
CA LYS A 145 -13.17 14.69 3.15
C LYS A 145 -14.18 14.85 2.02
N LEU A 146 -14.99 13.83 1.74
CA LEU A 146 -15.99 13.83 0.67
C LEU A 146 -17.41 13.98 1.22
N LYS A 147 -18.29 14.60 0.45
CA LYS A 147 -19.73 14.59 0.67
C LYS A 147 -20.29 13.24 0.20
N LYS A 148 -21.43 12.84 0.77
CA LYS A 148 -22.09 11.56 0.37
C LYS A 148 -22.37 11.46 -1.13
N SER A 149 -22.73 12.58 -1.77
CA SER A 149 -23.02 12.66 -3.21
C SER A 149 -21.77 12.44 -4.10
N GLU A 150 -20.57 12.59 -3.57
CA GLU A 150 -19.32 12.45 -4.31
C GLU A 150 -18.75 11.02 -4.23
N LEU A 151 -19.19 10.21 -3.27
CA LEU A 151 -18.61 8.89 -3.02
C LEU A 151 -18.78 7.96 -4.21
N GLU A 152 -19.99 7.76 -4.68
CA GLU A 152 -20.27 6.82 -5.77
C GLU A 152 -19.67 7.25 -7.12
N PRO A 153 -19.82 8.52 -7.57
CA PRO A 153 -19.16 8.99 -8.79
C PRO A 153 -17.63 8.83 -8.75
N ASN A 154 -16.99 9.19 -7.63
CA ASN A 154 -15.54 9.07 -7.51
C ASN A 154 -15.10 7.60 -7.49
N LEU A 155 -15.87 6.72 -6.84
CA LEU A 155 -15.58 5.28 -6.84
C LEU A 155 -15.63 4.70 -8.26
N LYS A 156 -16.64 5.08 -9.03
CA LYS A 156 -16.78 4.67 -10.42
C LYS A 156 -15.58 5.13 -11.26
N THR A 157 -15.22 6.41 -11.16
CA THR A 157 -14.05 6.96 -11.85
C THR A 157 -12.76 6.20 -11.50
N ILE A 158 -12.54 5.93 -10.21
CA ILE A 158 -11.34 5.19 -9.75
C ILE A 158 -11.30 3.77 -10.34
N ARG A 159 -12.42 3.05 -10.37
CA ARG A 159 -12.48 1.71 -10.96
C ARG A 159 -12.19 1.72 -12.45
N GLU A 160 -12.79 2.67 -13.18
CA GLU A 160 -12.62 2.83 -14.63
C GLU A 160 -11.19 3.23 -14.99
N ASP A 161 -10.64 4.25 -14.33
CA ASP A 161 -9.30 4.78 -14.63
C ASP A 161 -8.18 3.78 -14.28
N LEU A 162 -8.36 2.96 -13.25
CA LEU A 162 -7.42 1.91 -12.87
C LEU A 162 -7.62 0.60 -13.66
N ASP A 163 -8.64 0.54 -14.54
CA ASP A 163 -8.99 -0.66 -15.30
C ASP A 163 -9.16 -1.91 -14.43
N LEU A 164 -9.87 -1.75 -13.30
CA LEU A 164 -10.01 -2.80 -12.32
C LEU A 164 -11.01 -3.87 -12.78
N PRO A 165 -10.65 -5.16 -12.69
CA PRO A 165 -11.62 -6.24 -12.89
C PRO A 165 -12.74 -6.17 -11.83
N ASP A 166 -13.93 -6.65 -12.17
CA ASP A 166 -15.08 -6.64 -11.24
C ASP A 166 -14.79 -7.37 -9.93
N THR A 167 -13.92 -8.36 -9.97
CA THR A 167 -13.49 -9.15 -8.82
C THR A 167 -12.51 -8.42 -7.90
N CYS A 168 -11.93 -7.30 -8.34
CA CYS A 168 -10.99 -6.53 -7.51
C CYS A 168 -11.76 -5.75 -6.43
N PRO A 169 -11.52 -6.02 -5.14
CA PRO A 169 -12.14 -5.27 -4.07
C PRO A 169 -11.70 -3.81 -4.06
N VAL A 170 -12.64 -2.89 -3.82
CA VAL A 170 -12.33 -1.48 -3.56
C VAL A 170 -12.95 -1.10 -2.23
N ILE A 171 -12.13 -0.64 -1.28
CA ILE A 171 -12.56 -0.32 0.08
C ILE A 171 -12.47 1.19 0.31
N PRO A 172 -13.62 1.89 0.42
CA PRO A 172 -13.65 3.26 0.91
C PRO A 172 -13.08 3.34 2.33
N PHE A 173 -12.11 4.24 2.53
CA PHE A 173 -11.32 4.28 3.76
C PHE A 173 -11.12 5.70 4.30
N SER A 174 -11.12 5.82 5.63
CA SER A 174 -10.65 7.01 6.31
C SER A 174 -9.62 6.63 7.38
N ALA A 175 -8.36 6.96 7.14
CA ALA A 175 -7.33 6.77 8.16
C ALA A 175 -7.60 7.64 9.40
N GLU A 176 -8.27 8.77 9.25
CA GLU A 176 -8.63 9.68 10.34
C GLU A 176 -9.80 9.15 11.18
N LYS A 177 -10.89 8.71 10.55
CA LYS A 177 -12.11 8.27 11.24
C LYS A 177 -12.17 6.76 11.48
N GLY A 178 -11.42 5.96 10.72
CA GLY A 178 -11.39 4.50 10.84
C GLY A 178 -12.42 3.77 9.98
N ASN A 179 -13.15 4.46 9.10
CA ASN A 179 -14.02 3.79 8.14
C ASN A 179 -13.22 2.85 7.25
N GLY A 180 -13.79 1.68 6.89
CA GLY A 180 -13.17 0.68 6.04
C GLY A 180 -12.06 -0.16 6.70
N LYS A 181 -11.67 0.16 7.95
CA LYS A 181 -10.61 -0.56 8.66
C LYS A 181 -10.93 -2.04 8.85
N ASP A 182 -12.15 -2.34 9.32
CA ASP A 182 -12.55 -3.72 9.64
C ASP A 182 -12.67 -4.57 8.36
N ASP A 183 -13.08 -3.98 7.24
CA ASP A 183 -13.14 -4.66 5.95
C ASP A 183 -11.74 -5.02 5.44
N LEU A 184 -10.79 -4.08 5.53
CA LEU A 184 -9.42 -4.33 5.14
C LEU A 184 -8.74 -5.36 6.06
N ILE A 185 -8.98 -5.30 7.38
CA ILE A 185 -8.49 -6.30 8.34
C ILE A 185 -9.05 -7.68 8.01
N ARG A 186 -10.35 -7.78 7.68
CA ARG A 186 -10.98 -9.06 7.31
C ARG A 186 -10.29 -9.69 6.10
N LEU A 187 -10.03 -8.89 5.06
CA LEU A 187 -9.33 -9.35 3.86
C LEU A 187 -7.91 -9.82 4.17
N ILE A 188 -7.17 -9.04 4.96
CA ILE A 188 -5.82 -9.43 5.40
C ILE A 188 -5.84 -10.75 6.18
N LEU A 189 -6.81 -10.92 7.10
CA LEU A 189 -6.92 -12.14 7.89
C LEU A 189 -7.27 -13.37 7.05
N GLN A 190 -8.07 -13.21 5.99
CA GLN A 190 -8.34 -14.27 5.02
C GLN A 190 -7.05 -14.70 4.32
N THR A 191 -6.29 -13.75 3.80
CA THR A 191 -5.00 -14.01 3.12
C THR A 191 -3.96 -14.70 4.01
N VAL A 192 -3.90 -14.35 5.30
CA VAL A 192 -2.90 -14.94 6.23
C VAL A 192 -3.28 -16.36 6.71
N LYS A 193 -4.55 -16.76 6.54
CA LYS A 193 -5.02 -18.10 6.95
C LYS A 193 -4.83 -19.16 5.86
N GLU A 194 -4.72 -18.74 4.60
CA GLU A 194 -4.40 -19.59 3.47
C GLU A 194 -2.89 -19.92 3.41
#